data_1ba7de64a9767bf63401dbb725c81c94
#
_entry.id   1ba7de64a9767bf63401dbb725c81c94
#
_cell.length_a   1.000
_cell.length_b   1.000
_cell.length_c   1.000
_cell.angle_alpha   90.00
_cell.angle_beta   90.00
_cell.angle_gamma   90.00
#
_symmetry.space_group_name_H-M   'P 1'
#
loop_
_entity.id
_entity.type
_entity.pdbx_description
1 polymer ?
#
loop_
_entity_poly.entity_id
_entity_poly.type
_entity_poly.pdbx_seq_one_letter_code
_entity_poly.pdbx_strand_id
1 'polypeptide(L)'
;KQLSDQFIQNQKAKAPVITAYIAYAKAMCEITKGSPNPSFTELFCADGYYTMVASRLGCSPCIGIDNNSEGHLNKAESIVERLDLQDCHFIQSEINQESFFEKTDIVANLGGLYHVGNPREILQNSFIQARQFLIVQSVVSLATDHDTYFEAPAPGWSWGCRYNRSSFHKMITELCPNIIDYHFNELQGNSRLEDRGSVYYLIKK
;
A
#
# COMPACT_ATOMS: atom_id res chain seq x y z
N LYS A 1 -21.69 -6.48 6.21
CA LYS A 1 -21.20 -7.66 5.46
C LYS A 1 -20.17 -8.36 6.34
N GLN A 2 -20.36 -9.63 6.67
CA GLN A 2 -19.38 -10.41 7.43
C GLN A 2 -18.16 -10.60 6.53
N LEU A 3 -16.97 -10.32 7.06
CA LEU A 3 -15.72 -10.57 6.35
C LEU A 3 -15.59 -12.08 6.09
N SER A 4 -15.20 -12.46 4.88
CA SER A 4 -14.93 -13.86 4.58
C SER A 4 -13.69 -14.34 5.33
N ASP A 5 -13.64 -15.62 5.71
CA ASP A 5 -12.46 -16.22 6.35
C ASP A 5 -11.21 -16.07 5.49
N GLN A 6 -11.36 -16.13 4.17
CA GLN A 6 -10.29 -15.89 3.19
C GLN A 6 -9.71 -14.48 3.29
N PHE A 7 -10.58 -13.46 3.38
CA PHE A 7 -10.14 -12.08 3.56
C PHE A 7 -9.36 -11.91 4.87
N ILE A 8 -9.90 -12.43 5.98
CA ILE A 8 -9.26 -12.36 7.30
C ILE A 8 -7.88 -13.04 7.26
N GLN A 9 -7.78 -14.21 6.63
CA GLN A 9 -6.52 -14.95 6.49
C GLN A 9 -5.48 -14.14 5.72
N ASN A 10 -5.88 -13.50 4.61
CA ASN A 10 -4.99 -12.66 3.83
C ASN A 10 -4.53 -11.41 4.61
N GLN A 11 -5.42 -10.78 5.40
CA GLN A 11 -5.03 -9.64 6.25
C GLN A 11 -4.07 -10.07 7.36
N LYS A 12 -4.26 -11.23 7.98
CA LYS A 12 -3.32 -11.79 8.97
C LYS A 12 -1.92 -12.03 8.37
N ALA A 13 -1.84 -12.39 7.09
CA ALA A 13 -0.55 -12.56 6.40
C ALA A 13 0.13 -11.23 6.06
N LYS A 14 -0.63 -10.19 5.71
CA LYS A 14 -0.11 -8.88 5.30
C LYS A 14 0.24 -7.95 6.48
N ALA A 15 -0.64 -7.90 7.48
CA ALA A 15 -0.56 -6.89 8.54
C ALA A 15 0.76 -6.87 9.33
N PRO A 16 1.38 -7.98 9.70
CA PRO A 16 2.65 -7.96 10.43
C PRO A 16 3.78 -7.28 9.65
N VAL A 17 3.89 -7.57 8.35
CA VAL A 17 4.95 -7.02 7.48
C VAL A 17 4.75 -5.53 7.28
N ILE A 18 3.54 -5.11 6.91
CA ILE A 18 3.24 -3.70 6.66
C ILE A 18 3.41 -2.88 7.94
N THR A 19 2.91 -3.37 9.08
CA THR A 19 3.06 -2.69 10.39
C THR A 19 4.53 -2.54 10.77
N ALA A 20 5.35 -3.58 10.55
CA ALA A 20 6.79 -3.51 10.81
C ALA A 20 7.47 -2.45 9.94
N TYR A 21 7.10 -2.34 8.66
CA TYR A 21 7.64 -1.31 7.76
C TYR A 21 7.22 0.11 8.16
N ILE A 22 5.97 0.31 8.57
CA ILE A 22 5.50 1.61 9.09
C ILE A 22 6.30 1.98 10.35
N ALA A 23 6.44 1.06 11.32
CA ALA A 23 7.17 1.29 12.55
C ALA A 23 8.66 1.61 12.29
N TYR A 24 9.31 0.87 11.37
CA TYR A 24 10.68 1.14 10.98
C TYR A 24 10.84 2.51 10.32
N ALA A 25 10.02 2.83 9.32
CA ALA A 25 10.06 4.10 8.62
C ALA A 25 9.85 5.28 9.58
N LYS A 26 8.88 5.17 10.50
CA LYS A 26 8.62 6.16 11.55
C LYS A 26 9.85 6.36 12.44
N ALA A 27 10.44 5.30 12.97
CA ALA A 27 11.62 5.39 13.82
C ALA A 27 12.82 6.01 13.09
N MET A 28 13.01 5.67 11.82
CA MET A 28 14.08 6.24 11.00
C MET A 28 13.85 7.73 10.69
N CYS A 29 12.63 8.18 10.50
CA CYS A 29 12.30 9.59 10.36
C CYS A 29 12.66 10.37 11.63
N GLU A 30 12.38 9.83 12.80
CA GLU A 30 12.74 10.43 14.09
C GLU A 30 14.26 10.57 14.25
N ILE A 31 15.00 9.50 13.97
CA ILE A 31 16.47 9.47 14.13
C ILE A 31 17.15 10.42 13.14
N THR A 32 16.72 10.42 11.86
CA THR A 32 17.47 11.09 10.79
C THR A 32 17.11 12.58 10.64
N LYS A 33 15.89 12.96 10.94
CA LYS A 33 15.41 14.35 10.79
C LYS A 33 14.95 15.01 12.08
N GLY A 34 14.96 14.27 13.19
CA GLY A 34 14.44 14.78 14.46
C GLY A 34 12.95 15.11 14.43
N SER A 35 12.20 14.51 13.50
CA SER A 35 10.74 14.67 13.41
C SER A 35 10.07 13.66 14.33
N PRO A 36 9.57 14.06 15.50
CA PRO A 36 9.00 13.12 16.46
C PRO A 36 7.71 12.46 15.94
N ASN A 37 6.99 13.15 15.05
CA ASN A 37 5.73 12.71 14.50
C ASN A 37 5.75 12.86 12.96
N PRO A 38 6.39 11.95 12.23
CA PRO A 38 6.44 12.05 10.77
C PRO A 38 5.04 11.93 10.14
N SER A 39 4.81 12.69 9.09
CA SER A 39 3.56 12.63 8.33
C SER A 39 3.45 11.35 7.51
N PHE A 40 2.23 10.82 7.41
CA PHE A 40 1.95 9.55 6.74
C PHE A 40 0.78 9.69 5.76
N THR A 41 0.91 9.12 4.56
CA THR A 41 -0.19 9.01 3.60
C THR A 41 -0.32 7.57 3.11
N GLU A 42 -1.53 7.01 3.21
CA GLU A 42 -1.90 5.72 2.61
C GLU A 42 -2.72 5.94 1.35
N LEU A 43 -2.26 5.40 0.24
CA LEU A 43 -2.98 5.38 -1.04
C LEU A 43 -3.74 4.05 -1.17
N PHE A 44 -4.97 4.12 -1.69
CA PHE A 44 -5.92 2.98 -1.76
C PHE A 44 -6.28 2.44 -0.38
N CYS A 45 -6.55 3.35 0.55
CA CYS A 45 -6.65 3.02 1.97
C CYS A 45 -7.88 2.17 2.36
N ALA A 46 -8.87 2.03 1.48
CA ALA A 46 -10.12 1.31 1.74
C ALA A 46 -10.76 1.73 3.09
N ASP A 47 -10.75 0.84 4.10
CA ASP A 47 -11.28 1.09 5.44
C ASP A 47 -10.28 1.82 6.38
N GLY A 48 -9.13 2.24 5.87
CA GLY A 48 -8.14 3.05 6.59
C GLY A 48 -7.35 2.34 7.68
N TYR A 49 -7.30 1.00 7.65
CA TYR A 49 -6.65 0.23 8.72
C TYR A 49 -5.20 0.65 8.96
N TYR A 50 -4.37 0.75 7.91
CA TYR A 50 -2.96 1.12 8.08
C TYR A 50 -2.75 2.61 8.35
N THR A 51 -3.65 3.47 7.88
CA THR A 51 -3.69 4.89 8.27
C THR A 51 -3.87 5.03 9.78
N MET A 52 -4.82 4.28 10.35
CA MET A 52 -5.06 4.24 11.81
C MET A 52 -3.89 3.59 12.57
N VAL A 53 -3.26 2.54 12.00
CA VAL A 53 -2.04 1.93 12.57
C VAL A 53 -0.91 2.95 12.63
N ALA A 54 -0.66 3.71 11.56
CA ALA A 54 0.37 4.75 11.53
C ALA A 54 0.13 5.82 12.60
N SER A 55 -1.12 6.29 12.75
CA SER A 55 -1.51 7.24 13.81
C SER A 55 -1.24 6.66 15.21
N ARG A 56 -1.62 5.40 15.48
CA ARG A 56 -1.33 4.72 16.75
C ARG A 56 0.16 4.54 17.03
N LEU A 57 0.98 4.43 15.99
CA LEU A 57 2.43 4.40 16.12
C LEU A 57 3.05 5.79 16.34
N GLY A 58 2.27 6.86 16.26
CA GLY A 58 2.70 8.24 16.50
C GLY A 58 3.10 9.01 15.23
N CYS A 59 2.65 8.58 14.04
CA CYS A 59 2.69 9.46 12.86
C CYS A 59 1.61 10.53 12.96
N SER A 60 1.89 11.76 12.48
CA SER A 60 0.95 12.87 12.48
C SER A 60 1.40 13.97 11.49
N PRO A 61 0.51 14.46 10.59
CA PRO A 61 -0.82 13.92 10.31
C PRO A 61 -0.79 12.58 9.58
N CYS A 62 -1.87 11.80 9.69
CA CYS A 62 -2.10 10.58 8.93
C CYS A 62 -3.27 10.78 7.96
N ILE A 63 -3.06 10.53 6.67
CA ILE A 63 -4.05 10.74 5.62
C ILE A 63 -4.26 9.43 4.86
N GLY A 64 -5.51 8.95 4.82
CA GLY A 64 -5.93 7.85 3.96
C GLY A 64 -6.64 8.39 2.71
N ILE A 65 -6.26 7.91 1.53
CA ILE A 65 -6.86 8.34 0.26
C ILE A 65 -7.43 7.13 -0.47
N ASP A 66 -8.69 7.22 -0.88
CA ASP A 66 -9.39 6.18 -1.63
C ASP A 66 -10.50 6.79 -2.49
N ASN A 67 -10.90 6.14 -3.57
CA ASN A 67 -12.02 6.61 -4.39
C ASN A 67 -13.40 6.29 -3.77
N ASN A 68 -13.39 5.50 -2.69
CA ASN A 68 -14.57 5.11 -1.94
C ASN A 68 -15.65 4.36 -2.76
N SER A 69 -15.25 3.67 -3.83
CA SER A 69 -16.18 2.93 -4.69
C SER A 69 -16.95 1.84 -3.93
N GLU A 70 -16.38 1.30 -2.87
CA GLU A 70 -17.00 0.29 -1.99
C GLU A 70 -17.65 0.89 -0.73
N GLY A 71 -17.61 2.23 -0.55
CA GLY A 71 -18.22 2.91 0.59
C GLY A 71 -17.52 2.66 1.93
N HIS A 72 -16.21 2.45 1.92
CA HIS A 72 -15.45 2.10 3.12
C HIS A 72 -15.07 3.30 3.98
N LEU A 73 -14.91 4.51 3.38
CA LEU A 73 -14.44 5.70 4.10
C LEU A 73 -15.36 6.13 5.24
N ASN A 74 -16.69 6.04 5.05
CA ASN A 74 -17.63 6.37 6.13
C ASN A 74 -17.45 5.48 7.37
N LYS A 75 -17.01 4.23 7.17
CA LYS A 75 -16.69 3.32 8.27
C LYS A 75 -15.37 3.69 8.91
N ALA A 76 -14.36 4.05 8.09
CA ALA A 76 -13.07 4.51 8.58
C ALA A 76 -13.22 5.73 9.48
N GLU A 77 -13.99 6.74 9.07
CA GLU A 77 -14.29 7.94 9.86
C GLU A 77 -14.95 7.61 11.20
N SER A 78 -15.97 6.73 11.19
CA SER A 78 -16.65 6.28 12.42
C SER A 78 -15.71 5.53 13.38
N ILE A 79 -14.74 4.78 12.86
CA ILE A 79 -13.76 4.06 13.68
C ILE A 79 -12.75 5.04 14.27
N VAL A 80 -12.26 6.00 13.49
CA VAL A 80 -11.33 7.05 13.93
C VAL A 80 -11.94 7.85 15.09
N GLU A 81 -13.20 8.26 14.97
CA GLU A 81 -13.93 8.95 16.04
C GLU A 81 -14.00 8.10 17.32
N ARG A 82 -14.37 6.81 17.20
CA ARG A 82 -14.45 5.89 18.35
C ARG A 82 -13.10 5.60 19.00
N LEU A 83 -12.01 5.64 18.23
CA LEU A 83 -10.64 5.43 18.70
C LEU A 83 -9.95 6.71 19.15
N ASP A 84 -10.61 7.87 19.02
CA ASP A 84 -10.06 9.19 19.35
C ASP A 84 -8.73 9.49 18.66
N LEU A 85 -8.66 9.25 17.34
CA LEU A 85 -7.48 9.51 16.51
C LEU A 85 -7.60 10.87 15.81
N GLN A 86 -7.31 11.96 16.51
CA GLN A 86 -7.53 13.33 16.05
C GLN A 86 -6.76 13.73 14.80
N ASP A 87 -5.58 13.13 14.56
CA ASP A 87 -4.70 13.44 13.42
C ASP A 87 -4.87 12.48 12.24
N CYS A 88 -5.94 11.68 12.24
CA CYS A 88 -6.22 10.71 11.20
C CYS A 88 -7.41 11.16 10.36
N HIS A 89 -7.17 11.39 9.07
CA HIS A 89 -8.18 11.95 8.15
C HIS A 89 -8.30 11.10 6.89
N PHE A 90 -9.47 11.15 6.24
CA PHE A 90 -9.70 10.45 4.98
C PHE A 90 -10.12 11.40 3.88
N ILE A 91 -9.61 11.18 2.67
CA ILE A 91 -9.91 11.97 1.48
C ILE A 91 -10.47 11.05 0.42
N GLN A 92 -11.67 11.33 -0.04
CA GLN A 92 -12.24 10.65 -1.21
C GLN A 92 -11.66 11.28 -2.48
N SER A 93 -10.82 10.53 -3.19
CA SER A 93 -10.22 10.97 -4.44
C SER A 93 -9.83 9.78 -5.31
N GLU A 94 -9.95 9.93 -6.62
CA GLU A 94 -9.36 8.98 -7.56
C GLU A 94 -7.82 9.04 -7.48
N ILE A 95 -7.21 7.86 -7.48
CA ILE A 95 -5.75 7.72 -7.52
C ILE A 95 -5.37 7.28 -8.93
N ASN A 96 -4.88 8.20 -9.70
CA ASN A 96 -4.41 8.00 -11.07
C ASN A 96 -3.04 8.65 -11.27
N GLN A 97 -2.54 8.63 -12.49
CA GLN A 97 -1.25 9.21 -12.86
C GLN A 97 -1.15 10.73 -12.66
N GLU A 98 -2.28 11.42 -12.65
CA GLU A 98 -2.37 12.89 -12.51
C GLU A 98 -2.63 13.31 -11.06
N SER A 99 -2.81 12.35 -10.16
CA SER A 99 -3.09 12.64 -8.75
C SER A 99 -1.85 13.19 -8.04
N PHE A 100 -1.95 14.41 -7.54
CA PHE A 100 -0.91 15.06 -6.75
C PHE A 100 -1.45 15.32 -5.34
N PHE A 101 -0.74 14.78 -4.35
CA PHE A 101 -1.03 15.00 -2.94
C PHE A 101 0.11 15.80 -2.32
N GLU A 102 -0.14 16.38 -1.16
CA GLU A 102 0.96 16.95 -0.40
C GLU A 102 2.00 15.89 -0.07
N LYS A 103 3.28 16.26 -0.23
CA LYS A 103 4.37 15.34 0.14
C LYS A 103 4.32 15.06 1.64
N THR A 104 4.40 13.78 1.98
CA THR A 104 4.51 13.32 3.36
C THR A 104 5.83 12.59 3.59
N ASP A 105 6.22 12.45 4.84
CA ASP A 105 7.49 11.77 5.16
C ASP A 105 7.45 10.31 4.76
N ILE A 106 6.30 9.67 4.96
CA ILE A 106 6.07 8.27 4.62
C ILE A 106 4.84 8.19 3.71
N VAL A 107 5.01 7.59 2.54
CA VAL A 107 3.90 7.22 1.65
C VAL A 107 3.76 5.69 1.65
N ALA A 108 2.55 5.19 1.76
CA ALA A 108 2.22 3.77 1.69
C ALA A 108 1.25 3.51 0.53
N ASN A 109 1.68 2.79 -0.50
CA ASN A 109 0.85 2.32 -1.60
C ASN A 109 0.56 0.84 -1.37
N LEU A 110 -0.59 0.56 -0.75
CA LEU A 110 -0.93 -0.76 -0.21
C LEU A 110 -2.15 -1.34 -0.91
N GLY A 111 -1.93 -2.39 -1.70
CA GLY A 111 -3.01 -3.11 -2.35
C GLY A 111 -3.65 -2.39 -3.54
N GLY A 112 -3.06 -1.29 -4.03
CA GLY A 112 -3.64 -0.47 -5.07
C GLY A 112 -3.14 -0.77 -6.49
N LEU A 113 -1.84 -1.06 -6.64
CA LEU A 113 -1.20 -1.12 -7.96
C LEU A 113 -1.78 -2.20 -8.89
N TYR A 114 -2.31 -3.27 -8.35
CA TYR A 114 -2.93 -4.32 -9.18
C TYR A 114 -4.39 -4.02 -9.56
N HIS A 115 -4.97 -2.93 -9.06
CA HIS A 115 -6.31 -2.46 -9.42
C HIS A 115 -6.31 -1.48 -10.60
N VAL A 116 -5.16 -1.00 -11.04
CA VAL A 116 -5.03 0.05 -12.05
C VAL A 116 -4.43 -0.47 -13.35
N GLY A 117 -4.68 0.24 -14.46
CA GLY A 117 -4.15 -0.13 -15.77
C GLY A 117 -2.71 0.35 -16.04
N ASN A 118 -2.26 1.37 -15.29
CA ASN A 118 -0.94 2.02 -15.44
C ASN A 118 -0.14 2.08 -14.12
N PRO A 119 0.16 0.93 -13.51
CA PRO A 119 0.78 0.87 -12.18
C PRO A 119 2.16 1.52 -12.10
N ARG A 120 2.91 1.58 -13.22
CA ARG A 120 4.25 2.22 -13.26
C ARG A 120 4.19 3.70 -12.93
N GLU A 121 3.26 4.43 -13.54
CA GLU A 121 3.11 5.88 -13.34
C GLU A 121 2.64 6.19 -11.92
N ILE A 122 1.69 5.40 -11.41
CA ILE A 122 1.19 5.55 -10.03
C ILE A 122 2.29 5.25 -9.01
N LEU A 123 3.11 4.22 -9.25
CA LEU A 123 4.26 3.92 -8.40
C LEU A 123 5.28 5.07 -8.42
N GLN A 124 5.59 5.61 -9.59
CA GLN A 124 6.51 6.74 -9.75
C GLN A 124 5.99 7.98 -9.00
N ASN A 125 4.70 8.28 -9.12
CA ASN A 125 4.08 9.38 -8.39
C ASN A 125 4.11 9.13 -6.88
N SER A 126 3.82 7.91 -6.40
CA SER A 126 3.95 7.54 -4.99
C SER A 126 5.37 7.80 -4.48
N PHE A 127 6.39 7.44 -5.27
CA PHE A 127 7.79 7.70 -4.93
C PHE A 127 8.15 9.19 -4.92
N ILE A 128 7.61 9.99 -5.85
CA ILE A 128 7.82 11.44 -5.91
C ILE A 128 7.18 12.12 -4.68
N GLN A 129 6.02 11.66 -4.23
CA GLN A 129 5.29 12.23 -3.09
C GLN A 129 5.93 11.89 -1.73
N ALA A 130 6.67 10.80 -1.62
CA ALA A 130 7.40 10.47 -0.41
C ALA A 130 8.58 11.43 -0.20
N ARG A 131 8.73 11.96 1.02
CA ARG A 131 9.93 12.74 1.42
C ARG A 131 11.08 11.85 1.88
N GLN A 132 10.78 10.71 2.54
CA GLN A 132 11.77 9.83 3.15
C GLN A 132 11.57 8.36 2.82
N PHE A 133 10.34 7.86 2.93
CA PHE A 133 10.06 6.43 2.74
C PHE A 133 8.83 6.21 1.88
N LEU A 134 8.94 5.21 1.00
CA LEU A 134 7.80 4.61 0.31
C LEU A 134 7.67 3.16 0.75
N ILE A 135 6.48 2.78 1.18
CA ILE A 135 6.09 1.39 1.46
C ILE A 135 5.17 0.93 0.34
N VAL A 136 5.49 -0.20 -0.28
CA VAL A 136 4.67 -0.76 -1.36
C VAL A 136 4.25 -2.18 -1.01
N GLN A 137 2.97 -2.49 -1.18
CA GLN A 137 2.48 -3.87 -1.18
C GLN A 137 1.63 -4.10 -2.43
N SER A 138 1.83 -5.23 -3.11
CA SER A 138 1.00 -5.63 -4.24
C SER A 138 0.76 -7.13 -4.29
N VAL A 139 -0.37 -7.51 -4.87
CA VAL A 139 -0.62 -8.88 -5.28
C VAL A 139 0.15 -9.16 -6.56
N VAL A 140 0.75 -10.36 -6.65
CA VAL A 140 1.46 -10.86 -7.83
C VAL A 140 1.03 -12.29 -8.17
N SER A 141 1.14 -12.64 -9.43
CA SER A 141 0.85 -13.99 -9.93
C SER A 141 1.94 -14.99 -9.54
N LEU A 142 1.51 -16.20 -9.18
CA LEU A 142 2.36 -17.39 -9.04
C LEU A 142 2.10 -18.41 -10.17
N ALA A 143 1.27 -18.06 -11.15
CA ALA A 143 0.94 -18.95 -12.27
C ALA A 143 2.08 -19.03 -13.31
N THR A 144 3.01 -18.09 -13.29
CA THR A 144 4.16 -18.02 -14.20
C THR A 144 5.33 -17.31 -13.52
N ASP A 145 6.54 -17.71 -13.88
CA ASP A 145 7.81 -17.12 -13.46
C ASP A 145 8.52 -16.34 -14.58
N HIS A 146 7.85 -16.16 -15.73
CA HIS A 146 8.40 -15.44 -16.87
C HIS A 146 8.74 -13.98 -16.48
N ASP A 147 9.99 -13.60 -16.57
CA ASP A 147 10.57 -12.36 -16.02
C ASP A 147 10.04 -11.03 -16.62
N THR A 148 9.35 -11.10 -17.77
CA THR A 148 8.66 -9.96 -18.40
C THR A 148 7.14 -10.03 -18.30
N TYR A 149 6.60 -10.95 -17.47
CA TYR A 149 5.15 -11.11 -17.37
C TYR A 149 4.46 -9.85 -16.87
N PHE A 150 3.54 -9.35 -17.67
CA PHE A 150 2.58 -8.32 -17.34
C PHE A 150 1.30 -8.55 -18.13
N GLU A 151 0.17 -8.50 -17.49
CA GLU A 151 -1.14 -8.67 -18.11
C GLU A 151 -2.12 -7.61 -17.61
N ALA A 152 -2.75 -6.90 -18.54
CA ALA A 152 -3.81 -5.94 -18.29
C ALA A 152 -4.86 -6.06 -19.41
N PRO A 153 -6.15 -6.28 -19.08
CA PRO A 153 -6.70 -6.44 -17.73
C PRO A 153 -6.15 -7.68 -17.02
N ALA A 154 -6.27 -7.70 -15.71
CA ALA A 154 -5.80 -8.83 -14.89
C ALA A 154 -6.51 -10.14 -15.27
N PRO A 155 -5.82 -11.31 -15.22
CA PRO A 155 -6.39 -12.59 -15.61
C PRO A 155 -7.72 -12.89 -14.91
N GLY A 156 -8.79 -13.09 -15.71
CA GLY A 156 -10.15 -13.35 -15.22
C GLY A 156 -10.90 -12.13 -14.69
N TRP A 157 -10.38 -10.93 -14.91
CA TRP A 157 -11.02 -9.65 -14.57
C TRP A 157 -11.14 -8.76 -15.80
N SER A 158 -12.06 -7.80 -15.79
CA SER A 158 -12.22 -6.77 -16.83
C SER A 158 -11.42 -5.48 -16.52
N TRP A 159 -10.62 -5.46 -15.45
CA TRP A 159 -9.91 -4.30 -14.94
C TRP A 159 -8.59 -4.72 -14.26
N GLY A 160 -7.80 -3.73 -13.85
CA GLY A 160 -6.54 -3.94 -13.14
C GLY A 160 -5.43 -4.57 -13.97
N CYS A 161 -4.40 -5.05 -13.30
CA CYS A 161 -3.27 -5.70 -13.93
C CYS A 161 -2.68 -6.81 -13.06
N ARG A 162 -1.80 -7.62 -13.64
CA ARG A 162 -0.96 -8.58 -12.90
C ARG A 162 0.46 -8.57 -13.41
N TYR A 163 1.36 -8.52 -12.47
CA TYR A 163 2.75 -8.91 -12.60
C TYR A 163 2.95 -10.26 -11.94
N ASN A 164 4.04 -10.95 -12.25
CA ASN A 164 4.57 -11.96 -11.35
C ASN A 164 5.63 -11.34 -10.42
N ARG A 165 6.22 -12.16 -9.55
CA ARG A 165 7.21 -11.72 -8.58
C ARG A 165 8.44 -11.06 -9.25
N SER A 166 8.98 -11.66 -10.32
CA SER A 166 10.18 -11.19 -11.01
C SER A 166 9.93 -9.88 -11.76
N SER A 167 8.87 -9.82 -12.55
CA SER A 167 8.55 -8.62 -13.34
C SER A 167 8.15 -7.43 -12.46
N PHE A 168 7.46 -7.67 -11.33
CA PHE A 168 7.16 -6.61 -10.37
C PHE A 168 8.43 -6.10 -9.68
N HIS A 169 9.33 -7.01 -9.28
CA HIS A 169 10.63 -6.63 -8.69
C HIS A 169 11.46 -5.78 -9.66
N LYS A 170 11.49 -6.15 -10.93
CA LYS A 170 12.16 -5.39 -11.97
C LYS A 170 11.58 -3.96 -12.08
N MET A 171 10.25 -3.82 -12.12
CA MET A 171 9.59 -2.51 -12.13
C MET A 171 9.98 -1.67 -10.92
N ILE A 172 9.97 -2.24 -9.71
CA ILE A 172 10.36 -1.52 -8.49
C ILE A 172 11.81 -1.06 -8.57
N THR A 173 12.74 -1.93 -8.95
CA THR A 173 14.18 -1.60 -9.00
C THR A 173 14.51 -0.53 -10.04
N GLU A 174 13.79 -0.49 -11.15
CA GLU A 174 13.92 0.55 -12.17
C GLU A 174 13.44 1.94 -11.70
N LEU A 175 12.35 1.99 -10.94
CA LEU A 175 11.70 3.24 -10.54
C LEU A 175 12.14 3.74 -9.15
N CYS A 176 12.56 2.84 -8.28
CA CYS A 176 12.83 3.09 -6.87
C CYS A 176 14.13 2.40 -6.44
N PRO A 177 15.32 3.03 -6.69
CA PRO A 177 16.61 2.33 -6.61
C PRO A 177 17.06 1.97 -5.18
N ASN A 178 16.54 2.63 -4.14
CA ASN A 178 17.03 2.47 -2.77
C ASN A 178 16.12 1.56 -1.93
N ILE A 179 15.98 0.30 -2.33
CA ILE A 179 15.23 -0.71 -1.58
C ILE A 179 16.00 -1.07 -0.32
N ILE A 180 15.39 -0.86 0.86
CA ILE A 180 15.95 -1.22 2.17
C ILE A 180 15.63 -2.66 2.51
N ASP A 181 14.37 -3.07 2.25
CA ASP A 181 13.91 -4.42 2.53
C ASP A 181 12.87 -4.88 1.50
N TYR A 182 12.85 -6.19 1.30
CA TYR A 182 11.92 -6.89 0.43
C TYR A 182 11.40 -8.13 1.13
N HIS A 183 10.08 -8.30 1.15
CA HIS A 183 9.45 -9.49 1.68
C HIS A 183 8.46 -10.08 0.68
N PHE A 184 8.26 -11.39 0.75
CA PHE A 184 7.28 -12.12 -0.03
C PHE A 184 6.58 -13.15 0.85
N ASN A 185 5.27 -13.27 0.68
CA ASN A 185 4.50 -14.39 1.23
C ASN A 185 3.34 -14.79 0.29
N GLU A 186 2.71 -15.91 0.59
CA GLU A 186 1.51 -16.35 -0.10
C GLU A 186 0.26 -15.95 0.66
N LEU A 187 -0.74 -15.44 -0.07
CA LEU A 187 -2.08 -15.15 0.43
C LEU A 187 -2.95 -16.40 0.32
N GLN A 188 -2.87 -17.25 1.32
CA GLN A 188 -3.53 -18.56 1.35
C GLN A 188 -5.07 -18.47 1.26
N GLY A 189 -5.67 -17.32 1.56
CA GLY A 189 -7.08 -17.05 1.33
C GLY A 189 -7.46 -16.97 -0.16
N ASN A 190 -6.51 -16.76 -1.06
CA ASN A 190 -6.75 -16.71 -2.50
C ASN A 190 -6.53 -18.09 -3.13
N SER A 191 -7.56 -18.64 -3.77
CA SER A 191 -7.48 -19.96 -4.40
C SER A 191 -6.72 -19.95 -5.72
N ARG A 192 -6.76 -18.83 -6.45
CA ARG A 192 -6.15 -18.69 -7.78
C ARG A 192 -4.67 -18.33 -7.64
N LEU A 193 -3.83 -19.00 -8.42
CA LEU A 193 -2.38 -18.70 -8.46
C LEU A 193 -2.09 -17.29 -8.94
N GLU A 194 -2.89 -16.74 -9.86
CA GLU A 194 -2.77 -15.39 -10.38
C GLU A 194 -2.92 -14.30 -9.31
N ASP A 195 -3.58 -14.62 -8.19
CA ASP A 195 -3.89 -13.67 -7.12
C ASP A 195 -3.21 -14.02 -5.78
N ARG A 196 -2.33 -15.04 -5.77
CA ARG A 196 -1.88 -15.69 -4.53
C ARG A 196 -0.59 -15.14 -3.95
N GLY A 197 0.29 -14.57 -4.76
CA GLY A 197 1.52 -13.97 -4.27
C GLY A 197 1.29 -12.58 -3.68
N SER A 198 2.08 -12.23 -2.68
CA SER A 198 2.13 -10.88 -2.12
C SER A 198 3.57 -10.45 -1.91
N VAL A 199 3.91 -9.29 -2.46
CA VAL A 199 5.24 -8.68 -2.37
C VAL A 199 5.17 -7.38 -1.58
N TYR A 200 6.25 -7.11 -0.84
CA TYR A 200 6.35 -5.94 0.03
C TYR A 200 7.73 -5.31 -0.15
N TYR A 201 7.76 -4.00 -0.20
CA TYR A 201 8.99 -3.23 -0.33
C TYR A 201 8.99 -2.08 0.67
N LEU A 202 10.13 -1.91 1.33
CA LEU A 202 10.46 -0.71 2.08
C LEU A 202 11.57 0.02 1.31
N ILE A 203 11.29 1.24 0.88
CA ILE A 203 12.13 2.00 -0.04
C ILE A 203 12.48 3.34 0.63
N LYS A 204 13.77 3.69 0.62
CA LYS A 204 14.25 5.00 1.08
C LYS A 204 14.38 5.96 -0.10
N LYS A 205 13.98 7.20 0.12
CA LYS A 205 14.17 8.28 -0.84
C LYS A 205 15.50 9.01 -0.66
#